data_551b041154756724efbfe396c94cdb6b
#
_entry.id   551b041154756724efbfe396c94cdb6b
#
_cell.length_a   1.000
_cell.length_b   1.000
_cell.length_c   1.000
_cell.angle_alpha   90.00
_cell.angle_beta   90.00
_cell.angle_gamma   90.00
#
_symmetry.space_group_name_H-M   'P 1'
#
loop_
_entity.id
_entity.type
_entity.pdbx_description
1 polymer ?
#
loop_
_entity_poly.entity_id
_entity_poly.type
_entity_poly.pdbx_seq_one_letter_code
_entity_poly.pdbx_strand_id
1 'polypeptide(L)'
;MKKEHSSRWRKLDNAAQAFPAATGKKDTRVFRFYCQLKEDIQADLLQKALEQTMEHYPVFSMVLRKGLFWFYLEQRDLPAKVEEEKRPPCSEIYVPDHKTLLFQVSYYKTRINFEVFHALTDGTGAMLFLKELVSNYLILRHPEETFSKVREDMLTETDFEEDSFSQYYTGKKNEKEKSRPAYQIKGEYLEQEEMEITEILLSAEAVHKCAKAHGVSVTAYLAAALVYAVYEEIPKSRLKKPVSLMVPANLRNFFPSASMTNFWSWIEIACCLLYTSPSPRDRSLSR
;
A
#
# COMPACT_ATOMS: atom_id res chain seq x y z
N MET A 1 -8.19 -38.68 -15.25
CA MET A 1 -9.30 -37.95 -14.62
C MET A 1 -8.85 -36.53 -14.44
N LYS A 2 -9.38 -35.58 -15.26
CA LYS A 2 -9.17 -34.15 -15.06
C LYS A 2 -9.96 -33.77 -13.80
N LYS A 3 -9.28 -33.36 -12.73
CA LYS A 3 -9.93 -32.68 -11.62
C LYS A 3 -10.56 -31.41 -12.17
N GLU A 4 -11.87 -31.32 -12.17
CA GLU A 4 -12.57 -30.05 -12.33
C GLU A 4 -12.17 -29.18 -11.14
N HIS A 5 -11.20 -28.27 -11.35
CA HIS A 5 -10.96 -27.19 -10.44
C HIS A 5 -12.16 -26.24 -10.56
N SER A 6 -13.12 -26.33 -9.64
CA SER A 6 -14.06 -25.24 -9.44
C SER A 6 -13.22 -24.01 -9.15
N SER A 7 -13.20 -23.05 -10.06
CA SER A 7 -12.42 -21.82 -9.87
C SER A 7 -12.97 -21.11 -8.65
N ARG A 8 -12.18 -21.05 -7.59
CA ARG A 8 -12.53 -20.28 -6.38
C ARG A 8 -12.59 -18.81 -6.77
N TRP A 9 -13.66 -18.13 -6.41
CA TRP A 9 -13.81 -16.70 -6.66
C TRP A 9 -14.27 -15.98 -5.40
N ARG A 10 -13.93 -14.71 -5.27
CA ARG A 10 -14.37 -13.84 -4.19
C ARG A 10 -14.69 -12.44 -4.68
N LYS A 11 -15.57 -11.75 -3.95
CA LYS A 11 -15.81 -10.32 -4.16
C LYS A 11 -14.59 -9.51 -3.76
N LEU A 12 -14.41 -8.36 -4.37
CA LEU A 12 -13.48 -7.37 -3.86
C LEU A 12 -13.95 -6.87 -2.49
N ASP A 13 -13.01 -6.67 -1.57
CA ASP A 13 -13.27 -5.95 -0.34
C ASP A 13 -13.71 -4.50 -0.61
N ASN A 14 -14.23 -3.84 0.40
CA ASN A 14 -14.82 -2.51 0.24
C ASN A 14 -13.84 -1.46 -0.31
N ALA A 15 -12.58 -1.48 0.10
CA ALA A 15 -11.57 -0.56 -0.41
C ALA A 15 -11.12 -0.91 -1.83
N ALA A 16 -10.96 -2.21 -2.11
CA ALA A 16 -10.52 -2.72 -3.39
C ALA A 16 -11.44 -2.37 -4.55
N GLN A 17 -12.74 -2.20 -4.30
CA GLN A 17 -13.73 -1.87 -5.34
C GLN A 17 -13.43 -0.56 -6.08
N ALA A 18 -12.78 0.39 -5.43
CA ALA A 18 -12.45 1.68 -6.03
C ALA A 18 -11.28 1.62 -7.01
N PHE A 19 -10.34 0.70 -6.82
CA PHE A 19 -9.07 0.70 -7.57
C PHE A 19 -9.23 0.38 -9.06
N PRO A 20 -9.99 -0.64 -9.50
CA PRO A 20 -10.10 -0.95 -10.92
C PRO A 20 -10.72 0.19 -11.75
N ALA A 21 -11.68 0.91 -11.15
CA ALA A 21 -12.33 2.04 -11.80
C ALA A 21 -11.46 3.30 -11.83
N ALA A 22 -10.53 3.44 -10.88
CA ALA A 22 -9.65 4.59 -10.75
C ALA A 22 -8.29 4.39 -11.43
N THR A 23 -8.01 3.18 -11.94
CA THR A 23 -6.74 2.85 -12.63
C THR A 23 -6.68 3.51 -14.00
N GLY A 24 -5.53 4.05 -14.34
CA GLY A 24 -5.26 4.66 -15.64
C GLY A 24 -3.76 4.88 -15.87
N LYS A 25 -3.41 5.34 -17.06
CA LYS A 25 -2.01 5.56 -17.47
C LYS A 25 -1.21 6.49 -16.54
N LYS A 26 -1.89 7.43 -15.87
CA LYS A 26 -1.25 8.40 -14.95
C LYS A 26 -1.20 7.89 -13.50
N ASP A 27 -1.99 6.89 -13.17
CA ASP A 27 -2.07 6.31 -11.84
C ASP A 27 -2.46 4.83 -11.99
N THR A 28 -1.48 3.97 -11.90
CA THR A 28 -1.61 2.53 -12.11
C THR A 28 -2.21 1.81 -10.91
N ARG A 29 -2.35 2.50 -9.77
CA ARG A 29 -2.75 1.90 -8.49
C ARG A 29 -1.86 0.73 -8.08
N VAL A 30 -0.62 0.74 -8.54
CA VAL A 30 0.43 -0.18 -8.14
C VAL A 30 1.29 0.51 -7.08
N PHE A 31 1.65 -0.23 -6.06
CA PHE A 31 2.63 0.21 -5.08
C PHE A 31 3.78 -0.78 -4.99
N ARG A 32 4.92 -0.32 -4.52
CA ARG A 32 6.16 -1.10 -4.43
C ARG A 32 6.68 -1.15 -3.01
N PHE A 33 7.08 -2.36 -2.60
CA PHE A 33 8.07 -2.57 -1.56
C PHE A 33 9.34 -3.14 -2.16
N TYR A 34 10.47 -2.89 -1.53
CA TYR A 34 11.72 -3.55 -1.90
C TYR A 34 12.54 -3.94 -0.67
N CYS A 35 13.41 -4.92 -0.87
CA CYS A 35 14.41 -5.32 0.10
C CYS A 35 15.81 -5.22 -0.54
N GLN A 36 16.68 -4.44 0.09
CA GLN A 36 18.08 -4.30 -0.32
C GLN A 36 18.93 -5.29 0.47
N LEU A 37 19.59 -6.18 -0.22
CA LEU A 37 20.55 -7.14 0.34
C LEU A 37 21.98 -6.66 0.20
N LYS A 38 22.92 -7.40 0.80
CA LYS A 38 24.37 -7.10 0.70
C LYS A 38 25.04 -7.76 -0.50
N GLU A 39 24.38 -8.75 -1.10
CA GLU A 39 24.88 -9.58 -2.19
C GLU A 39 23.97 -9.48 -3.41
N ASP A 40 24.54 -9.78 -4.58
CA ASP A 40 23.78 -9.85 -5.82
C ASP A 40 22.73 -10.97 -5.78
N ILE A 41 21.54 -10.65 -6.28
CA ILE A 41 20.43 -11.58 -6.33
C ILE A 41 20.67 -12.69 -7.35
N GLN A 42 20.47 -13.92 -6.92
CA GLN A 42 20.45 -15.09 -7.79
C GLN A 42 19.02 -15.38 -8.25
N ALA A 43 18.75 -15.13 -9.52
CA ALA A 43 17.40 -15.21 -10.08
C ALA A 43 16.75 -16.60 -9.87
N ASP A 44 17.52 -17.68 -10.06
CA ASP A 44 17.02 -19.05 -9.93
C ASP A 44 16.60 -19.38 -8.48
N LEU A 45 17.36 -18.87 -7.49
CA LEU A 45 17.01 -19.05 -6.08
C LEU A 45 15.81 -18.18 -5.71
N LEU A 46 15.73 -16.97 -6.24
CA LEU A 46 14.58 -16.09 -6.01
C LEU A 46 13.31 -16.67 -6.64
N GLN A 47 13.41 -17.31 -7.81
CA GLN A 47 12.28 -18.00 -8.44
C GLN A 47 11.78 -19.16 -7.55
N LYS A 48 12.67 -19.99 -7.02
CA LYS A 48 12.30 -21.07 -6.08
C LYS A 48 11.68 -20.54 -4.79
N ALA A 49 12.23 -19.45 -4.26
CA ALA A 49 11.68 -18.80 -3.08
C ALA A 49 10.27 -18.25 -3.35
N LEU A 50 10.03 -17.69 -4.54
CA LEU A 50 8.71 -17.21 -4.96
C LEU A 50 7.70 -18.37 -5.04
N GLU A 51 8.08 -19.49 -5.63
CA GLU A 51 7.23 -20.69 -5.73
C GLU A 51 6.83 -21.19 -4.33
N GLN A 52 7.79 -21.32 -3.41
CA GLN A 52 7.52 -21.68 -2.01
C GLN A 52 6.61 -20.69 -1.30
N THR A 53 6.82 -19.39 -1.53
CA THR A 53 6.00 -18.35 -0.92
C THR A 53 4.56 -18.37 -1.45
N MET A 54 4.38 -18.64 -2.74
CA MET A 54 3.05 -18.75 -3.36
C MET A 54 2.23 -19.93 -2.82
N GLU A 55 2.87 -21.03 -2.40
CA GLU A 55 2.18 -22.15 -1.74
C GLU A 55 1.51 -21.74 -0.42
N HIS A 56 2.11 -20.78 0.29
CA HIS A 56 1.59 -20.29 1.56
C HIS A 56 0.56 -19.17 1.43
N TYR A 57 0.54 -18.47 0.30
CA TYR A 57 -0.34 -17.32 0.08
C TYR A 57 -1.17 -17.45 -1.19
N PRO A 58 -2.15 -18.36 -1.24
CA PRO A 58 -2.98 -18.59 -2.43
C PRO A 58 -3.78 -17.35 -2.85
N VAL A 59 -3.97 -16.37 -1.98
CA VAL A 59 -4.57 -15.07 -2.31
C VAL A 59 -3.83 -14.34 -3.44
N PHE A 60 -2.53 -14.57 -3.59
CA PHE A 60 -1.74 -13.99 -4.67
C PHE A 60 -1.91 -14.71 -6.02
N SER A 61 -2.55 -15.88 -6.05
CA SER A 61 -2.94 -16.56 -7.30
C SER A 61 -4.23 -16.02 -7.91
N MET A 62 -4.78 -14.94 -7.35
CA MET A 62 -5.99 -14.31 -7.85
C MET A 62 -5.73 -13.40 -9.03
N VAL A 63 -6.64 -13.43 -10.00
CA VAL A 63 -6.71 -12.50 -11.13
C VAL A 63 -7.97 -11.66 -11.04
N LEU A 64 -7.92 -10.42 -11.49
CA LEU A 64 -9.10 -9.56 -11.48
C LEU A 64 -9.96 -9.83 -12.72
N ARG A 65 -11.26 -9.97 -12.50
CA ARG A 65 -12.25 -10.18 -13.54
C ARG A 65 -13.30 -9.09 -13.49
N LYS A 66 -13.77 -8.68 -14.65
CA LYS A 66 -14.88 -7.76 -14.81
C LYS A 66 -16.15 -8.55 -15.10
N GLY A 67 -17.14 -8.47 -14.21
CA GLY A 67 -18.50 -8.94 -14.46
C GLY A 67 -19.34 -7.86 -15.15
N LEU A 68 -20.65 -8.11 -15.30
CA LEU A 68 -21.56 -7.13 -15.91
C LEU A 68 -21.64 -5.82 -15.12
N PHE A 69 -21.63 -5.90 -13.79
CA PHE A 69 -21.85 -4.74 -12.90
C PHE A 69 -20.77 -4.56 -11.83
N TRP A 70 -19.91 -5.55 -11.62
CA TRP A 70 -18.88 -5.51 -10.57
C TRP A 70 -17.60 -6.26 -10.98
N PHE A 71 -16.53 -5.94 -10.30
CA PHE A 71 -15.27 -6.68 -10.38
C PHE A 71 -15.24 -7.78 -9.31
N TYR A 72 -14.54 -8.87 -9.61
CA TYR A 72 -14.31 -9.98 -8.67
C TYR A 72 -12.93 -10.59 -8.90
N LEU A 73 -12.42 -11.25 -7.88
CA LEU A 73 -11.16 -11.99 -7.95
C LEU A 73 -11.46 -13.46 -8.20
N GLU A 74 -10.72 -14.05 -9.13
CA GLU A 74 -10.84 -15.46 -9.52
C GLU A 74 -9.48 -16.12 -9.38
N GLN A 75 -9.40 -17.22 -8.62
CA GLN A 75 -8.18 -17.99 -8.49
C GLN A 75 -7.81 -18.65 -9.80
N ARG A 76 -6.55 -18.51 -10.20
CA ARG A 76 -6.00 -19.12 -11.42
C ARG A 76 -4.62 -19.69 -11.14
N ASP A 77 -4.37 -20.83 -11.77
CA ASP A 77 -3.06 -21.46 -11.78
C ASP A 77 -2.22 -20.80 -12.90
N LEU A 78 -1.64 -19.66 -12.57
CA LEU A 78 -0.72 -18.93 -13.43
C LEU A 78 0.66 -18.93 -12.82
N PRO A 79 1.71 -19.21 -13.60
CA PRO A 79 3.07 -19.19 -13.07
C PRO A 79 3.50 -17.77 -12.72
N ALA A 80 3.88 -17.57 -11.46
CA ALA A 80 4.58 -16.37 -11.04
C ALA A 80 6.05 -16.44 -11.48
N LYS A 81 6.54 -15.40 -12.13
CA LYS A 81 7.92 -15.35 -12.64
C LYS A 81 8.68 -14.20 -12.02
N VAL A 82 9.94 -14.50 -11.69
CA VAL A 82 10.93 -13.49 -11.33
C VAL A 82 11.57 -12.96 -12.60
N GLU A 83 11.66 -11.64 -12.72
CA GLU A 83 12.25 -10.97 -13.86
C GLU A 83 13.30 -9.96 -13.42
N GLU A 84 14.31 -9.69 -14.26
CA GLU A 84 15.17 -8.54 -14.06
C GLU A 84 14.36 -7.25 -14.26
N GLU A 85 14.60 -6.25 -13.41
CA GLU A 85 13.89 -4.97 -13.50
C GLU A 85 14.22 -4.25 -14.83
N LYS A 86 13.21 -4.06 -15.66
CA LYS A 86 13.34 -3.40 -16.98
C LYS A 86 12.35 -2.26 -17.17
N ARG A 87 11.33 -2.20 -16.34
CA ARG A 87 10.29 -1.17 -16.41
C ARG A 87 10.43 -0.17 -15.27
N PRO A 88 9.95 1.05 -15.44
CA PRO A 88 9.86 2.00 -14.36
C PRO A 88 9.09 1.43 -13.16
N PRO A 89 9.43 1.84 -11.94
CA PRO A 89 8.68 1.44 -10.74
C PRO A 89 7.19 1.76 -10.86
N CYS A 90 6.37 0.87 -10.29
CA CYS A 90 4.90 0.99 -10.29
C CYS A 90 4.28 1.06 -11.69
N SER A 91 4.91 0.44 -12.69
CA SER A 91 4.33 0.26 -14.02
C SER A 91 3.01 -0.53 -13.93
N GLU A 92 2.16 -0.41 -14.97
CA GLU A 92 0.87 -1.07 -15.03
C GLU A 92 1.02 -2.61 -14.93
N ILE A 93 0.35 -3.22 -13.96
CA ILE A 93 0.25 -4.67 -13.76
C ILE A 93 -1.12 -5.17 -14.21
N TYR A 94 -2.17 -4.44 -13.86
CA TYR A 94 -3.53 -4.78 -14.26
C TYR A 94 -3.84 -4.17 -15.62
N VAL A 95 -4.05 -5.04 -16.62
CA VAL A 95 -4.55 -4.65 -17.93
C VAL A 95 -5.96 -5.23 -18.10
N PRO A 96 -6.98 -4.39 -18.35
CA PRO A 96 -8.35 -4.86 -18.55
C PRO A 96 -8.41 -6.00 -19.58
N ASP A 97 -9.27 -7.00 -19.32
CA ASP A 97 -9.49 -8.18 -20.15
C ASP A 97 -8.32 -9.15 -20.28
N HIS A 98 -7.17 -8.87 -19.68
CA HIS A 98 -6.06 -9.80 -19.56
C HIS A 98 -6.13 -10.59 -18.27
N LYS A 99 -5.73 -11.87 -18.34
CA LYS A 99 -5.63 -12.76 -17.16
C LYS A 99 -4.19 -12.74 -16.68
N THR A 100 -3.83 -11.75 -15.88
CA THR A 100 -2.50 -11.61 -15.29
C THR A 100 -2.59 -11.69 -13.77
N LEU A 101 -1.53 -12.16 -13.12
CA LEU A 101 -1.37 -11.99 -11.68
C LEU A 101 -1.34 -10.50 -11.36
N LEU A 102 -1.82 -10.15 -10.18
CA LEU A 102 -1.95 -8.75 -9.75
C LEU A 102 -0.72 -8.27 -8.98
N PHE A 103 0.39 -8.97 -9.12
CA PHE A 103 1.67 -8.59 -8.55
C PHE A 103 2.82 -8.98 -9.49
N GLN A 104 3.99 -8.43 -9.23
CA GLN A 104 5.24 -8.73 -9.92
C GLN A 104 6.39 -8.78 -8.92
N VAL A 105 7.29 -9.75 -9.09
CA VAL A 105 8.57 -9.82 -8.41
C VAL A 105 9.66 -9.55 -9.44
N SER A 106 10.48 -8.57 -9.18
CA SER A 106 11.67 -8.29 -10.01
C SER A 106 12.90 -8.09 -9.13
N TYR A 107 14.07 -8.13 -9.74
CA TYR A 107 15.32 -7.84 -9.06
C TYR A 107 16.21 -6.92 -9.88
N TYR A 108 17.04 -6.15 -9.17
CA TYR A 108 18.09 -5.35 -9.77
C TYR A 108 19.32 -5.39 -8.87
N LYS A 109 20.42 -5.98 -9.34
CA LYS A 109 21.64 -6.20 -8.56
C LYS A 109 21.33 -6.88 -7.21
N THR A 110 21.46 -6.13 -6.12
CA THR A 110 21.27 -6.59 -4.74
C THR A 110 19.85 -6.35 -4.20
N ARG A 111 18.91 -5.87 -5.03
CA ARG A 111 17.58 -5.47 -4.62
C ARG A 111 16.50 -6.40 -5.16
N ILE A 112 15.63 -6.88 -4.28
CA ILE A 112 14.39 -7.57 -4.62
C ILE A 112 13.26 -6.56 -4.57
N ASN A 113 12.52 -6.41 -5.67
CA ASN A 113 11.35 -5.54 -5.76
C ASN A 113 10.08 -6.39 -5.77
N PHE A 114 9.08 -5.94 -5.06
CA PHE A 114 7.75 -6.51 -5.03
C PHE A 114 6.72 -5.41 -5.30
N GLU A 115 5.98 -5.55 -6.38
CA GLU A 115 4.97 -4.61 -6.84
C GLU A 115 3.60 -5.27 -6.86
N VAL A 116 2.59 -4.56 -6.40
CA VAL A 116 1.24 -5.11 -6.27
C VAL A 116 0.21 -4.09 -6.74
N PHE A 117 -0.75 -4.55 -7.53
CA PHE A 117 -1.96 -3.81 -7.82
C PHE A 117 -2.85 -3.78 -6.57
N HIS A 118 -3.19 -2.60 -6.11
CA HIS A 118 -3.77 -2.37 -4.77
C HIS A 118 -5.14 -3.03 -4.54
N ALA A 119 -5.82 -3.49 -5.61
CA ALA A 119 -7.06 -4.26 -5.47
C ALA A 119 -6.83 -5.67 -4.89
N LEU A 120 -5.61 -6.21 -4.90
CA LEU A 120 -5.29 -7.53 -4.37
C LEU A 120 -5.11 -7.52 -2.85
N THR A 121 -4.33 -6.57 -2.35
CA THR A 121 -3.90 -6.49 -0.95
C THR A 121 -3.52 -5.07 -0.56
N ASP A 122 -3.38 -4.82 0.72
CA ASP A 122 -2.81 -3.58 1.26
C ASP A 122 -1.33 -3.73 1.65
N GLY A 123 -0.76 -2.66 2.22
CA GLY A 123 0.63 -2.64 2.64
C GLY A 123 0.98 -3.71 3.68
N THR A 124 0.05 -4.12 4.54
CA THR A 124 0.28 -5.17 5.54
C THR A 124 0.42 -6.54 4.88
N GLY A 125 -0.53 -6.91 4.01
CA GLY A 125 -0.47 -8.18 3.30
C GLY A 125 0.73 -8.26 2.36
N ALA A 126 1.02 -7.18 1.63
CA ALA A 126 2.20 -7.11 0.78
C ALA A 126 3.51 -7.24 1.56
N MET A 127 3.62 -6.64 2.74
CA MET A 127 4.81 -6.73 3.59
C MET A 127 5.00 -8.16 4.14
N LEU A 128 3.92 -8.85 4.52
CA LEU A 128 3.99 -10.24 4.96
C LEU A 128 4.52 -11.13 3.84
N PHE A 129 3.97 -10.99 2.64
CA PHE A 129 4.44 -11.73 1.46
C PHE A 129 5.93 -11.47 1.17
N LEU A 130 6.35 -10.20 1.12
CA LEU A 130 7.74 -9.85 0.84
C LEU A 130 8.69 -10.39 1.92
N LYS A 131 8.32 -10.31 3.20
CA LYS A 131 9.13 -10.85 4.30
C LYS A 131 9.35 -12.34 4.14
N GLU A 132 8.31 -13.09 3.82
CA GLU A 132 8.45 -14.53 3.62
C GLU A 132 9.25 -14.86 2.36
N LEU A 133 9.01 -14.15 1.26
CA LEU A 133 9.80 -14.29 0.03
C LEU A 133 11.31 -14.09 0.29
N VAL A 134 11.67 -13.02 1.00
CA VAL A 134 13.05 -12.74 1.35
C VAL A 134 13.61 -13.79 2.32
N SER A 135 12.83 -14.23 3.29
CA SER A 135 13.23 -15.31 4.22
C SER A 135 13.52 -16.62 3.49
N ASN A 136 12.62 -17.05 2.60
CA ASN A 136 12.80 -18.24 1.77
C ASN A 136 14.02 -18.12 0.85
N TYR A 137 14.23 -16.94 0.26
CA TYR A 137 15.41 -16.66 -0.54
C TYR A 137 16.70 -16.79 0.26
N LEU A 138 16.77 -16.18 1.45
CA LEU A 138 17.96 -16.24 2.31
C LEU A 138 18.23 -17.67 2.80
N ILE A 139 17.22 -18.46 3.15
CA ILE A 139 17.37 -19.87 3.51
C ILE A 139 17.96 -20.68 2.35
N LEU A 140 17.50 -20.44 1.13
CA LEU A 140 18.03 -21.12 -0.06
C LEU A 140 19.44 -20.66 -0.42
N ARG A 141 19.77 -19.40 -0.15
CA ARG A 141 21.08 -18.78 -0.46
C ARG A 141 22.14 -19.13 0.54
N HIS A 142 21.79 -19.28 1.81
CA HIS A 142 22.68 -19.55 2.94
C HIS A 142 22.16 -20.72 3.78
N PRO A 143 22.20 -21.95 3.25
CA PRO A 143 21.64 -23.13 3.92
C PRO A 143 22.35 -23.51 5.22
N GLU A 144 23.56 -22.99 5.44
CA GLU A 144 24.36 -23.16 6.66
C GLU A 144 23.92 -22.23 7.80
N GLU A 145 23.16 -21.15 7.49
CA GLU A 145 22.72 -20.19 8.48
C GLU A 145 21.31 -20.52 8.99
N THR A 146 21.03 -20.16 10.24
CA THR A 146 19.69 -20.31 10.81
C THR A 146 18.92 -19.01 10.71
N PHE A 147 17.91 -18.99 9.87
CA PHE A 147 16.97 -17.87 9.75
C PHE A 147 15.68 -18.15 10.48
N SER A 148 15.12 -17.16 11.16
CA SER A 148 13.78 -17.27 11.74
C SER A 148 12.74 -17.31 10.62
N LYS A 149 11.87 -18.32 10.65
CA LYS A 149 10.71 -18.35 9.77
C LYS A 149 9.76 -17.19 10.13
N VAL A 150 9.27 -16.50 9.12
CA VAL A 150 8.39 -15.33 9.29
C VAL A 150 6.99 -15.76 9.74
N ARG A 151 6.59 -16.97 9.39
CA ARG A 151 5.25 -17.48 9.66
C ARG A 151 5.20 -18.25 10.97
N GLU A 152 4.34 -17.85 11.89
CA GLU A 152 3.88 -18.66 12.99
C GLU A 152 2.74 -19.57 12.49
N ASP A 153 2.82 -20.87 12.75
CA ASP A 153 1.99 -21.94 12.17
C ASP A 153 0.49 -21.93 12.54
N MET A 154 -0.09 -20.81 12.96
CA MET A 154 -1.43 -20.77 13.56
C MET A 154 -2.53 -20.14 12.69
N LEU A 155 -2.22 -19.62 11.50
CA LEU A 155 -3.22 -18.95 10.66
C LEU A 155 -3.64 -19.85 9.49
N THR A 156 -4.94 -19.97 9.27
CA THR A 156 -5.50 -20.74 8.16
C THR A 156 -5.63 -19.89 6.91
N GLU A 157 -5.72 -20.52 5.73
CA GLU A 157 -5.96 -19.80 4.46
C GLU A 157 -7.23 -18.94 4.50
N THR A 158 -8.27 -19.40 5.20
CA THR A 158 -9.52 -18.68 5.37
C THR A 158 -9.33 -17.37 6.14
N ASP A 159 -8.43 -17.33 7.12
CA ASP A 159 -8.15 -16.12 7.90
C ASP A 159 -7.52 -15.04 7.04
N PHE A 160 -6.69 -15.42 6.05
CA PHE A 160 -6.04 -14.48 5.15
C PHE A 160 -6.98 -13.85 4.10
N GLU A 161 -8.09 -14.50 3.78
CA GLU A 161 -9.03 -14.06 2.74
C GLU A 161 -10.28 -13.38 3.28
N GLU A 162 -10.46 -13.30 4.59
CA GLU A 162 -11.63 -12.74 5.23
C GLU A 162 -11.81 -11.26 4.90
N ASP A 163 -13.04 -10.84 4.55
CA ASP A 163 -13.41 -9.43 4.42
C ASP A 163 -13.68 -8.83 5.79
N SER A 164 -12.63 -8.34 6.43
CA SER A 164 -12.71 -7.73 7.75
C SER A 164 -13.56 -6.46 7.80
N PHE A 165 -13.76 -5.74 6.68
CA PHE A 165 -14.72 -4.64 6.65
C PHE A 165 -16.14 -5.11 6.90
N SER A 166 -16.58 -6.17 6.24
CA SER A 166 -17.91 -6.72 6.42
C SER A 166 -18.13 -7.21 7.85
N GLN A 167 -17.09 -7.75 8.48
CA GLN A 167 -17.13 -8.25 9.85
C GLN A 167 -17.34 -7.14 10.89
N TYR A 168 -16.66 -6.00 10.74
CA TYR A 168 -16.66 -4.93 11.73
C TYR A 168 -17.58 -3.74 11.38
N TYR A 169 -18.20 -3.74 10.21
CA TYR A 169 -19.04 -2.64 9.78
C TYR A 169 -20.39 -2.63 10.50
N THR A 170 -20.65 -1.60 11.29
CA THR A 170 -21.87 -1.46 12.09
C THR A 170 -23.05 -0.79 11.38
N GLY A 171 -22.89 -0.37 10.12
CA GLY A 171 -23.92 0.31 9.33
C GLY A 171 -24.18 1.77 9.75
N LYS A 172 -23.53 2.29 10.78
CA LYS A 172 -23.70 3.69 11.20
C LYS A 172 -23.05 4.62 10.17
N LYS A 173 -23.89 5.48 9.58
CA LYS A 173 -23.37 6.59 8.73
C LYS A 173 -23.06 7.77 9.63
N ASN A 174 -21.81 8.18 9.66
CA ASN A 174 -21.44 9.48 10.23
C ASN A 174 -21.89 10.57 9.25
N GLU A 175 -22.41 11.67 9.75
CA GLU A 175 -22.66 12.86 8.95
C GLU A 175 -21.31 13.33 8.37
N LYS A 176 -21.23 13.38 7.03
CA LYS A 176 -20.03 13.90 6.38
C LYS A 176 -20.02 15.41 6.55
N GLU A 177 -19.10 15.95 7.31
CA GLU A 177 -18.78 17.37 7.22
C GLU A 177 -18.38 17.70 5.77
N LYS A 178 -18.95 18.78 5.24
CA LYS A 178 -18.59 19.25 3.90
C LYS A 178 -17.17 19.79 3.94
N SER A 179 -16.21 19.02 3.45
CA SER A 179 -14.82 19.49 3.31
C SER A 179 -14.75 20.64 2.29
N ARG A 180 -13.92 21.63 2.58
CA ARG A 180 -13.63 22.72 1.61
C ARG A 180 -12.70 22.18 0.53
N PRO A 181 -12.83 22.64 -0.74
CA PRO A 181 -11.90 22.25 -1.79
C PRO A 181 -10.45 22.60 -1.42
N ALA A 182 -9.60 21.59 -1.36
CA ALA A 182 -8.18 21.73 -1.04
C ALA A 182 -7.41 22.45 -2.16
N TYR A 183 -6.24 22.96 -1.82
CA TYR A 183 -5.27 23.44 -2.80
C TYR A 183 -4.82 22.26 -3.66
N GLN A 184 -4.85 22.46 -4.97
CA GLN A 184 -4.31 21.47 -5.91
C GLN A 184 -2.88 21.88 -6.27
N ILE A 185 -1.92 21.04 -5.92
CA ILE A 185 -0.51 21.20 -6.29
C ILE A 185 -0.44 21.23 -7.82
N LYS A 186 0.28 22.20 -8.36
CA LYS A 186 0.54 22.33 -9.78
C LYS A 186 2.03 22.20 -10.02
N GLY A 187 2.38 21.57 -11.12
CA GLY A 187 3.76 21.38 -11.54
C GLY A 187 3.80 20.93 -12.99
N GLU A 188 4.98 20.78 -13.52
CA GLU A 188 5.22 20.12 -14.79
C GLU A 188 5.15 18.61 -14.55
N TYR A 189 4.57 17.90 -15.51
CA TYR A 189 4.51 16.44 -15.47
C TYR A 189 5.66 15.91 -16.32
N LEU A 190 6.29 14.85 -15.83
CA LEU A 190 7.21 14.05 -16.64
C LEU A 190 6.46 13.40 -17.79
N GLU A 191 7.17 12.95 -18.81
CA GLU A 191 6.59 12.21 -19.91
C GLU A 191 5.97 10.90 -19.43
N GLN A 192 5.14 10.28 -20.27
CA GLN A 192 4.54 9.00 -19.93
C GLN A 192 5.64 7.95 -19.78
N GLU A 193 5.58 7.16 -18.72
CA GLU A 193 6.56 6.14 -18.33
C GLU A 193 7.87 6.69 -17.70
N GLU A 194 7.98 7.99 -17.51
CA GLU A 194 9.03 8.56 -16.70
C GLU A 194 8.58 8.70 -15.24
N MET A 195 9.48 8.38 -14.32
CA MET A 195 9.27 8.52 -12.88
C MET A 195 10.54 9.03 -12.22
N GLU A 196 10.42 10.07 -11.44
CA GLU A 196 11.47 10.56 -10.56
C GLU A 196 11.21 10.06 -9.14
N ILE A 197 12.22 9.47 -8.51
CA ILE A 197 12.14 8.96 -7.14
C ILE A 197 13.13 9.74 -6.28
N THR A 198 12.64 10.35 -5.21
CA THR A 198 13.47 10.98 -4.19
C THR A 198 13.46 10.13 -2.94
N GLU A 199 14.62 9.63 -2.54
CA GLU A 199 14.80 8.87 -1.31
C GLU A 199 15.50 9.74 -0.26
N ILE A 200 14.96 9.76 0.96
CA ILE A 200 15.52 10.48 2.09
C ILE A 200 15.73 9.50 3.24
N LEU A 201 16.98 9.38 3.68
CA LEU A 201 17.35 8.54 4.83
C LEU A 201 17.48 9.41 6.07
N LEU A 202 16.65 9.13 7.08
CA LEU A 202 16.62 9.84 8.35
C LEU A 202 16.91 8.88 9.51
N SER A 203 17.56 9.41 10.56
CA SER A 203 17.68 8.68 11.82
C SER A 203 16.31 8.57 12.49
N ALA A 204 15.82 7.35 12.71
CA ALA A 204 14.56 7.11 13.41
C ALA A 204 14.58 7.70 14.82
N GLU A 205 15.73 7.60 15.52
CA GLU A 205 15.93 8.17 16.87
C GLU A 205 15.81 9.69 16.84
N ALA A 206 16.45 10.36 15.86
CA ALA A 206 16.39 11.81 15.74
C ALA A 206 14.96 12.30 15.46
N VAL A 207 14.24 11.65 14.54
CA VAL A 207 12.85 11.98 14.22
C VAL A 207 11.94 11.76 15.43
N HIS A 208 12.10 10.64 16.15
CA HIS A 208 11.35 10.36 17.37
C HIS A 208 11.62 11.42 18.45
N LYS A 209 12.87 11.82 18.65
CA LYS A 209 13.25 12.87 19.61
C LYS A 209 12.61 14.21 19.27
N CYS A 210 12.61 14.58 17.98
CA CYS A 210 11.95 15.81 17.51
C CYS A 210 10.43 15.76 17.75
N ALA A 211 9.76 14.66 17.39
CA ALA A 211 8.33 14.50 17.61
C ALA A 211 7.98 14.60 19.10
N LYS A 212 8.76 13.93 19.96
CA LYS A 212 8.59 13.96 21.42
C LYS A 212 8.79 15.35 22.00
N ALA A 213 9.76 16.12 21.50
CA ALA A 213 10.01 17.49 21.94
C ALA A 213 8.81 18.41 21.64
N HIS A 214 8.02 18.10 20.62
CA HIS A 214 6.78 18.81 20.27
C HIS A 214 5.52 18.18 20.91
N GLY A 215 5.68 17.11 21.72
CA GLY A 215 4.56 16.44 22.39
C GLY A 215 3.62 15.69 21.43
N VAL A 216 4.10 15.28 20.26
CA VAL A 216 3.28 14.64 19.21
C VAL A 216 3.86 13.28 18.78
N SER A 217 3.03 12.47 18.08
CA SER A 217 3.51 11.24 17.46
C SER A 217 4.41 11.51 16.25
N VAL A 218 5.25 10.55 15.86
CA VAL A 218 6.08 10.63 14.65
C VAL A 218 5.22 10.88 13.42
N THR A 219 4.10 10.20 13.31
CA THR A 219 3.16 10.39 12.19
C THR A 219 2.64 11.83 12.14
N ALA A 220 2.22 12.40 13.25
CA ALA A 220 1.74 13.78 13.33
C ALA A 220 2.87 14.78 13.00
N TYR A 221 4.08 14.52 13.48
CA TYR A 221 5.24 15.35 13.19
C TYR A 221 5.57 15.38 11.69
N LEU A 222 5.65 14.20 11.05
CA LEU A 222 5.94 14.11 9.61
C LEU A 222 4.80 14.66 8.75
N ALA A 223 3.54 14.45 9.16
CA ALA A 223 2.37 15.01 8.50
C ALA A 223 2.41 16.55 8.55
N ALA A 224 2.74 17.13 9.70
CA ALA A 224 2.88 18.57 9.85
C ALA A 224 4.02 19.13 8.99
N ALA A 225 5.17 18.45 8.93
CA ALA A 225 6.31 18.82 8.10
C ALA A 225 5.93 18.83 6.60
N LEU A 226 5.19 17.79 6.14
CA LEU A 226 4.71 17.72 4.76
C LEU A 226 3.72 18.85 4.43
N VAL A 227 2.74 19.09 5.32
CA VAL A 227 1.78 20.18 5.16
C VAL A 227 2.50 21.54 5.09
N TYR A 228 3.51 21.73 5.92
CA TYR A 228 4.32 22.95 5.94
C TYR A 228 5.11 23.10 4.64
N ALA A 229 5.77 22.05 4.16
CA ALA A 229 6.50 22.09 2.90
C ALA A 229 5.59 22.42 1.71
N VAL A 230 4.41 21.82 1.63
CA VAL A 230 3.41 22.16 0.61
C VAL A 230 2.96 23.63 0.73
N TYR A 231 2.79 24.13 1.97
CA TYR A 231 2.38 25.50 2.21
C TYR A 231 3.41 26.52 1.71
N GLU A 232 4.70 26.28 1.90
CA GLU A 232 5.78 27.15 1.43
C GLU A 232 5.77 27.30 -0.11
N GLU A 233 5.32 26.26 -0.83
CA GLU A 233 5.21 26.26 -2.29
C GLU A 233 3.92 26.95 -2.80
N ILE A 234 2.96 27.28 -1.93
CA ILE A 234 1.69 27.88 -2.36
C ILE A 234 1.87 29.37 -2.67
N PRO A 235 1.53 29.81 -3.89
CA PRO A 235 1.51 31.24 -4.20
C PRO A 235 0.61 32.04 -3.23
N LYS A 236 1.07 33.16 -2.72
CA LYS A 236 0.36 33.98 -1.72
C LYS A 236 -1.09 34.29 -2.10
N SER A 237 -1.38 34.43 -3.39
CA SER A 237 -2.73 34.68 -3.91
C SER A 237 -3.69 33.48 -3.73
N ARG A 238 -3.18 32.28 -3.45
CA ARG A 238 -3.94 31.02 -3.32
C ARG A 238 -4.00 30.47 -1.89
N LEU A 239 -3.42 31.16 -0.93
CA LEU A 239 -3.40 30.75 0.49
C LEU A 239 -4.78 30.60 1.15
N LYS A 240 -5.86 31.03 0.49
CA LYS A 240 -7.25 30.89 0.99
C LYS A 240 -7.77 29.45 0.99
N LYS A 241 -7.12 28.55 0.26
CA LYS A 241 -7.49 27.14 0.21
C LYS A 241 -6.70 26.35 1.25
N PRO A 242 -7.33 25.39 1.95
CA PRO A 242 -6.61 24.55 2.88
C PRO A 242 -5.65 23.62 2.15
N VAL A 243 -4.54 23.28 2.81
CA VAL A 243 -3.75 22.10 2.47
C VAL A 243 -4.44 20.90 3.12
N SER A 244 -4.82 19.92 2.32
CA SER A 244 -5.43 18.70 2.82
C SER A 244 -4.48 17.53 2.61
N LEU A 245 -4.27 16.75 3.66
CA LEU A 245 -3.45 15.55 3.67
C LEU A 245 -4.33 14.36 4.07
N MET A 246 -4.27 13.31 3.27
CA MET A 246 -4.90 12.03 3.57
C MET A 246 -3.88 11.11 4.21
N VAL A 247 -4.10 10.73 5.46
CA VAL A 247 -3.23 9.83 6.22
C VAL A 247 -3.89 8.46 6.34
N PRO A 248 -3.36 7.41 5.69
CA PRO A 248 -3.91 6.07 5.82
C PRO A 248 -3.66 5.51 7.21
N ALA A 249 -4.62 4.77 7.75
CA ALA A 249 -4.58 4.11 9.03
C ALA A 249 -4.86 2.62 8.87
N ASN A 250 -3.96 1.77 9.35
CA ASN A 250 -4.17 0.33 9.39
C ASN A 250 -5.21 -0.01 10.46
N LEU A 251 -6.37 -0.51 10.03
CA LEU A 251 -7.46 -0.85 10.93
C LEU A 251 -7.17 -2.07 11.80
N ARG A 252 -6.20 -2.91 11.44
CA ARG A 252 -5.75 -4.05 12.27
C ARG A 252 -5.19 -3.61 13.62
N ASN A 253 -4.78 -2.34 13.76
CA ASN A 253 -4.37 -1.77 15.04
C ASN A 253 -5.56 -1.54 16.00
N PHE A 254 -6.79 -1.55 15.50
CA PHE A 254 -8.00 -1.26 16.27
C PHE A 254 -8.95 -2.47 16.31
N PHE A 255 -8.90 -3.31 15.27
CA PHE A 255 -9.77 -4.47 15.08
C PHE A 255 -8.92 -5.69 14.76
N PRO A 256 -8.94 -6.74 15.57
CA PRO A 256 -8.19 -7.96 15.30
C PRO A 256 -8.53 -8.55 13.92
N SER A 257 -7.54 -8.76 13.09
CA SER A 257 -7.70 -9.36 11.77
C SER A 257 -6.37 -9.94 11.28
N ALA A 258 -6.40 -11.16 10.79
CA ALA A 258 -5.30 -11.81 10.09
C ALA A 258 -5.39 -11.65 8.56
N SER A 259 -6.45 -11.01 8.07
CA SER A 259 -6.70 -10.88 6.64
C SER A 259 -5.56 -10.17 5.91
N MET A 260 -5.21 -10.68 4.74
CA MET A 260 -4.28 -10.05 3.80
C MET A 260 -5.00 -9.17 2.77
N THR A 261 -6.34 -9.06 2.84
CA THR A 261 -7.11 -8.16 1.99
C THR A 261 -6.97 -6.71 2.47
N ASN A 262 -7.51 -5.75 1.74
CA ASN A 262 -7.47 -4.36 2.17
C ASN A 262 -8.29 -4.16 3.45
N PHE A 263 -7.63 -3.76 4.51
CA PHE A 263 -8.28 -3.42 5.78
C PHE A 263 -7.67 -2.16 6.39
N TRP A 264 -7.90 -1.04 5.74
CA TRP A 264 -7.41 0.28 6.10
C TRP A 264 -8.47 1.36 5.91
N SER A 265 -8.29 2.47 6.55
CA SER A 265 -9.09 3.68 6.35
C SER A 265 -8.15 4.87 6.25
N TRP A 266 -8.69 6.08 6.15
CA TRP A 266 -7.87 7.29 6.14
C TRP A 266 -8.48 8.35 7.04
N ILE A 267 -7.61 9.23 7.51
CA ILE A 267 -7.97 10.45 8.23
C ILE A 267 -7.61 11.61 7.31
N GLU A 268 -8.57 12.49 7.03
CA GLU A 268 -8.32 13.73 6.31
C GLU A 268 -7.91 14.80 7.32
N ILE A 269 -6.73 15.39 7.11
CA ILE A 269 -6.22 16.52 7.88
C ILE A 269 -6.25 17.74 6.95
N ALA A 270 -7.15 18.69 7.21
CA ALA A 270 -7.23 19.94 6.47
C ALA A 270 -6.65 21.08 7.31
N CYS A 271 -5.57 21.69 6.83
CA CYS A 271 -4.88 22.78 7.50
C CYS A 271 -5.05 24.08 6.71
N CYS A 272 -5.61 25.10 7.37
CA CYS A 272 -5.76 26.44 6.82
C CYS A 272 -4.89 27.41 7.63
N LEU A 273 -3.70 27.71 7.14
CA LEU A 273 -2.69 28.50 7.86
C LEU A 273 -3.01 30.01 7.95
N LEU A 274 -4.08 30.47 7.28
CA LEU A 274 -4.56 31.83 7.43
C LEU A 274 -5.30 32.13 8.76
N TYR A 275 -5.63 31.08 9.53
CA TYR A 275 -6.34 31.20 10.82
C TYR A 275 -5.41 31.18 12.05
N THR A 276 -4.12 31.47 11.90
CA THR A 276 -3.18 31.60 13.04
C THR A 276 -3.38 32.92 13.83
N SER A 277 -4.27 33.79 13.39
CA SER A 277 -4.74 34.92 14.22
C SER A 277 -6.00 34.46 14.97
N PRO A 278 -5.99 34.39 16.32
CA PRO A 278 -7.18 34.07 17.08
C PRO A 278 -8.32 35.00 16.68
N SER A 279 -9.46 34.40 16.29
CA SER A 279 -10.66 35.14 15.96
C SER A 279 -11.00 36.10 17.12
N PRO A 280 -11.48 37.33 16.88
CA PRO A 280 -12.00 38.18 17.97
C PRO A 280 -13.06 37.49 18.84
N ARG A 281 -13.72 36.42 18.33
CA ARG A 281 -14.67 35.60 19.06
C ARG A 281 -14.02 34.65 20.06
N ASP A 282 -12.79 34.19 19.81
CA ASP A 282 -12.08 33.30 20.75
C ASP A 282 -11.53 34.05 21.97
N ARG A 283 -11.42 35.36 21.89
CA ARG A 283 -11.05 36.21 23.02
C ARG A 283 -12.18 36.48 24.02
N SER A 284 -13.44 36.20 23.64
CA SER A 284 -14.60 36.46 24.49
C SER A 284 -14.99 35.28 25.39
N LEU A 285 -14.39 34.09 25.24
CA LEU A 285 -14.67 32.90 26.06
C LEU A 285 -13.68 32.72 27.22
N SER A 286 -12.76 33.66 27.45
CA SER A 286 -11.78 33.65 28.56
C SER A 286 -12.09 34.79 29.52
N ARG A 287 -13.32 34.88 30.05
CA ARG A 287 -13.67 35.65 31.26
C ARG A 287 -14.65 34.89 32.12
#